data_c56988703c11e6c7e6de9e0b3c916f1a
#
_entry.id   c56988703c11e6c7e6de9e0b3c916f1a
#
_cell.length_a   1.000
_cell.length_b   1.000
_cell.length_c   1.000
_cell.angle_alpha   90.00
_cell.angle_beta   90.00
_cell.angle_gamma   90.00
#
_symmetry.space_group_name_H-M   'P 1'
#
loop_
_entity.id
_entity.type
_entity.pdbx_description
1 polymer ?
#
loop_
_entity_poly.entity_id
_entity_poly.type
_entity_poly.pdbx_seq_one_letter_code
_entity_poly.pdbx_strand_id
1 'polypeptide(L)'
;VTAVDAWVGQFPALKELDIEYEWFRPMVETVCYRLLEEVPWGLKARVTVGAVTSMADLLTDIYVTYMFWSDGKDGYFTASLTSLVVSIVIQMITIWTQNKKLGTVRILREWFPILIGFKPAMDAYRISKGEKQEAGQSFDPLTELSFMKMIEMFSEAIPGVIIQLMA
;
A
#
# COMPACT_ATOMS: atom_id res chain seq x y z
N VAL A 1 -10.14 -25.25 -10.73
CA VAL A 1 -8.75 -25.39 -10.27
C VAL A 1 -8.64 -24.62 -8.98
N THR A 2 -8.36 -25.28 -7.88
CA THR A 2 -8.14 -24.60 -6.58
C THR A 2 -6.74 -23.95 -6.54
N ALA A 3 -6.54 -22.99 -5.64
CA ALA A 3 -5.20 -22.39 -5.46
C ALA A 3 -4.14 -23.43 -5.07
N VAL A 4 -4.56 -24.48 -4.35
CA VAL A 4 -3.72 -25.61 -3.98
C VAL A 4 -3.30 -26.40 -5.22
N ASP A 5 -4.20 -26.65 -6.18
CA ASP A 5 -3.88 -27.33 -7.45
C ASP A 5 -2.83 -26.58 -8.26
N ALA A 6 -3.00 -25.23 -8.33
CA ALA A 6 -2.06 -24.37 -9.03
C ALA A 6 -0.67 -24.38 -8.36
N TRP A 7 -0.64 -24.36 -7.02
CA TRP A 7 0.60 -24.37 -6.26
C TRP A 7 1.32 -25.72 -6.35
N VAL A 8 0.61 -26.82 -6.14
CA VAL A 8 1.16 -28.18 -6.27
C VAL A 8 1.66 -28.43 -7.70
N GLY A 9 0.95 -27.92 -8.71
CA GLY A 9 1.34 -28.04 -10.11
C GLY A 9 2.63 -27.30 -10.50
N GLN A 10 3.02 -26.26 -9.75
CA GLN A 10 4.24 -25.48 -10.00
C GLN A 10 5.52 -26.17 -9.51
N PHE A 11 5.41 -27.07 -8.52
CA PHE A 11 6.58 -27.70 -7.90
C PHE A 11 6.54 -29.22 -8.03
N PRO A 12 7.44 -29.84 -8.82
CA PRO A 12 7.47 -31.31 -9.04
C PRO A 12 7.50 -32.12 -7.75
N ALA A 13 8.29 -31.69 -6.75
CA ALA A 13 8.40 -32.36 -5.46
C ALA A 13 7.07 -32.39 -4.68
N LEU A 14 6.26 -31.33 -4.77
CA LEU A 14 4.93 -31.29 -4.14
C LEU A 14 3.94 -32.20 -4.85
N LYS A 15 4.09 -32.35 -6.18
CA LYS A 15 3.27 -33.26 -6.96
C LYS A 15 3.56 -34.73 -6.64
N GLU A 16 4.82 -35.07 -6.38
CA GLU A 16 5.19 -36.41 -5.90
C GLU A 16 4.58 -36.70 -4.53
N LEU A 17 4.68 -35.73 -3.58
CA LEU A 17 4.07 -35.83 -2.26
C LEU A 17 2.54 -35.98 -2.32
N ASP A 18 1.87 -35.24 -3.22
CA ASP A 18 0.42 -35.30 -3.41
C ASP A 18 -0.06 -36.66 -3.96
N ILE A 19 0.79 -37.31 -4.75
CA ILE A 19 0.52 -38.68 -5.30
C ILE A 19 0.84 -39.76 -4.28
N GLU A 20 1.95 -39.64 -3.55
CA GLU A 20 2.46 -40.65 -2.66
C GLU A 20 1.75 -40.71 -1.31
N TYR A 21 1.25 -39.55 -0.82
CA TYR A 21 0.65 -39.42 0.52
C TYR A 21 -0.77 -38.85 0.48
N GLU A 22 -1.78 -39.67 0.71
CA GLU A 22 -3.19 -39.29 0.72
C GLU A 22 -3.52 -38.19 1.77
N TRP A 23 -2.75 -38.09 2.86
CA TRP A 23 -2.92 -37.09 3.89
C TRP A 23 -2.41 -35.69 3.50
N PHE A 24 -1.55 -35.59 2.50
CA PHE A 24 -0.87 -34.34 2.14
C PHE A 24 -1.87 -33.28 1.67
N ARG A 25 -2.73 -33.60 0.73
CA ARG A 25 -3.74 -32.67 0.19
C ARG A 25 -4.72 -32.18 1.26
N PRO A 26 -5.38 -33.03 2.08
CA PRO A 26 -6.27 -32.55 3.14
C PRO A 26 -5.56 -31.71 4.20
N MET A 27 -4.30 -32.01 4.51
CA MET A 27 -3.49 -31.24 5.43
C MET A 27 -3.24 -29.83 4.87
N VAL A 28 -2.76 -29.71 3.62
CA VAL A 28 -2.47 -28.41 2.97
C VAL A 28 -3.74 -27.59 2.85
N GLU A 29 -4.86 -28.18 2.44
CA GLU A 29 -6.14 -27.50 2.35
C GLU A 29 -6.60 -26.99 3.72
N THR A 30 -6.46 -27.81 4.78
CA THR A 30 -6.81 -27.42 6.15
C THR A 30 -5.93 -26.28 6.65
N VAL A 31 -4.61 -26.35 6.41
CA VAL A 31 -3.67 -25.30 6.79
C VAL A 31 -3.95 -24.00 6.04
N CYS A 32 -4.14 -24.09 4.71
CA CYS A 32 -4.51 -22.93 3.90
C CYS A 32 -5.84 -22.31 4.35
N TYR A 33 -6.85 -23.13 4.64
CA TYR A 33 -8.15 -22.65 5.12
C TYR A 33 -8.03 -21.95 6.47
N ARG A 34 -7.30 -22.52 7.42
CA ARG A 34 -7.04 -21.89 8.72
C ARG A 34 -6.22 -20.61 8.61
N LEU A 35 -5.16 -20.61 7.81
CA LEU A 35 -4.39 -19.39 7.55
C LEU A 35 -5.25 -18.29 6.93
N LEU A 36 -6.15 -18.63 6.01
CA LEU A 36 -7.07 -17.67 5.41
C LEU A 36 -8.14 -17.20 6.40
N GLU A 37 -8.55 -18.02 7.35
CA GLU A 37 -9.54 -17.67 8.40
C GLU A 37 -8.90 -16.80 9.50
N GLU A 38 -7.67 -17.07 9.91
CA GLU A 38 -6.95 -16.31 10.94
C GLU A 38 -6.33 -14.98 10.45
N VAL A 39 -5.92 -14.91 9.18
CA VAL A 39 -5.30 -13.75 8.54
C VAL A 39 -6.20 -12.50 8.44
N PRO A 40 -7.55 -12.56 8.27
CA PRO A 40 -8.36 -11.36 8.07
C PRO A 40 -8.24 -10.35 9.21
N TRP A 41 -8.15 -10.79 10.46
CA TRP A 41 -8.05 -9.86 11.59
C TRP A 41 -6.66 -9.21 11.69
N GLY A 42 -5.59 -9.99 11.57
CA GLY A 42 -4.21 -9.49 11.58
C GLY A 42 -3.92 -8.57 10.39
N LEU A 43 -4.42 -8.90 9.21
CA LEU A 43 -4.32 -8.05 8.03
C LEU A 43 -5.08 -6.74 8.24
N LYS A 44 -6.33 -6.80 8.71
CA LYS A 44 -7.14 -5.60 9.00
C LYS A 44 -6.46 -4.69 10.02
N ALA A 45 -5.97 -5.25 11.12
CA ALA A 45 -5.27 -4.49 12.14
C ALA A 45 -4.01 -3.81 11.57
N ARG A 46 -3.16 -4.55 10.85
CA ARG A 46 -1.95 -4.01 10.22
C ARG A 46 -2.25 -2.89 9.22
N VAL A 47 -3.23 -3.10 8.36
CA VAL A 47 -3.61 -2.13 7.33
C VAL A 47 -4.22 -0.88 7.97
N THR A 48 -5.05 -1.02 9.00
CA THR A 48 -5.63 0.10 9.74
C THR A 48 -4.59 0.90 10.49
N VAL A 49 -3.70 0.23 11.24
CA VAL A 49 -2.58 0.91 11.92
C VAL A 49 -1.68 1.63 10.91
N GLY A 50 -1.34 0.98 9.81
CA GLY A 50 -0.57 1.59 8.73
C GLY A 50 -1.24 2.83 8.12
N ALA A 51 -2.56 2.82 7.95
CA ALA A 51 -3.30 3.97 7.46
C ALA A 51 -3.31 5.15 8.44
N VAL A 52 -3.55 4.85 9.73
CA VAL A 52 -3.53 5.87 10.79
C VAL A 52 -2.13 6.51 10.90
N THR A 53 -1.08 5.69 10.85
CA THR A 53 0.31 6.17 10.89
C THR A 53 0.64 7.07 9.71
N SER A 54 0.25 6.71 8.47
CA SER A 54 0.44 7.58 7.29
C SER A 54 -0.27 8.91 7.42
N MET A 55 -1.50 8.90 7.92
CA MET A 55 -2.25 10.15 8.09
C MET A 55 -1.59 11.05 9.15
N ALA A 56 -1.09 10.46 10.25
CA ALA A 56 -0.37 11.19 11.28
C ALA A 56 0.96 11.76 10.75
N ASP A 57 1.68 11.00 9.93
CA ASP A 57 2.93 11.39 9.28
C ASP A 57 2.73 12.61 8.38
N LEU A 58 1.75 12.54 7.46
CA LEU A 58 1.40 13.67 6.60
C LEU A 58 1.04 14.94 7.39
N LEU A 59 0.23 14.80 8.45
CA LEU A 59 -0.14 15.96 9.28
C LEU A 59 1.08 16.57 9.99
N THR A 60 1.99 15.72 10.45
CA THR A 60 3.24 16.14 11.09
C THR A 60 4.14 16.86 10.10
N ASP A 61 4.27 16.36 8.87
CA ASP A 61 5.10 16.96 7.83
C ASP A 61 4.56 18.32 7.36
N ILE A 62 3.23 18.45 7.24
CA ILE A 62 2.60 19.75 6.98
C ILE A 62 2.88 20.72 8.13
N TYR A 63 2.76 20.27 9.38
CA TYR A 63 3.01 21.07 10.55
C TYR A 63 4.47 21.55 10.62
N VAL A 64 5.43 20.65 10.41
CA VAL A 64 6.87 20.98 10.40
C VAL A 64 7.21 21.92 9.26
N THR A 65 6.65 21.70 8.07
CA THR A 65 6.82 22.61 6.92
C THR A 65 6.29 24.01 7.27
N TYR A 66 5.12 24.12 7.92
CA TYR A 66 4.59 25.37 8.40
C TYR A 66 5.49 26.04 9.43
N MET A 67 6.07 25.28 10.38
CA MET A 67 7.01 25.84 11.36
C MET A 67 8.26 26.43 10.69
N PHE A 68 8.84 25.76 9.70
CA PHE A 68 9.98 26.29 8.95
C PHE A 68 9.67 27.61 8.26
N TRP A 69 8.47 27.71 7.71
CA TRP A 69 8.01 28.98 7.14
C TRP A 69 7.84 30.08 8.20
N SER A 70 7.20 29.76 9.32
CA SER A 70 6.99 30.71 10.43
C SER A 70 8.29 31.21 11.07
N ASP A 71 9.31 30.33 11.14
CA ASP A 71 10.61 30.64 11.73
C ASP A 71 11.56 31.38 10.75
N GLY A 72 11.11 31.65 9.52
CA GLY A 72 11.92 32.29 8.45
C GLY A 72 13.05 31.42 7.91
N LYS A 73 12.94 30.11 8.07
CA LYS A 73 13.92 29.12 7.59
C LYS A 73 13.60 28.71 6.15
N ASP A 74 13.69 29.65 5.19
CA ASP A 74 13.24 29.47 3.80
C ASP A 74 13.84 28.27 3.09
N GLY A 75 15.12 27.93 3.35
CA GLY A 75 15.78 26.78 2.75
C GLY A 75 15.17 25.45 3.17
N TYR A 76 14.90 25.28 4.46
CA TYR A 76 14.25 24.07 4.99
C TYR A 76 12.78 24.01 4.62
N PHE A 77 12.09 25.14 4.63
CA PHE A 77 10.71 25.24 4.11
C PHE A 77 10.62 24.76 2.66
N THR A 78 11.48 25.28 1.79
CA THR A 78 11.46 24.92 0.36
C THR A 78 11.82 23.45 0.16
N ALA A 79 12.79 22.92 0.90
CA ALA A 79 13.17 21.51 0.81
C ALA A 79 12.05 20.58 1.28
N SER A 80 11.41 20.88 2.42
CA SER A 80 10.29 20.11 2.97
C SER A 80 9.07 20.14 2.04
N LEU A 81 8.68 21.32 1.58
CA LEU A 81 7.58 21.49 0.63
C LEU A 81 7.84 20.75 -0.68
N THR A 82 9.07 20.80 -1.20
CA THR A 82 9.43 20.08 -2.43
C THR A 82 9.32 18.57 -2.24
N SER A 83 9.76 18.03 -1.10
CA SER A 83 9.64 16.61 -0.76
C SER A 83 8.17 16.17 -0.78
N LEU A 84 7.29 16.90 -0.10
CA LEU A 84 5.83 16.64 -0.09
C LEU A 84 5.23 16.67 -1.50
N VAL A 85 5.54 17.70 -2.28
CA VAL A 85 5.01 17.83 -3.65
C VAL A 85 5.50 16.69 -4.54
N VAL A 86 6.77 16.34 -4.45
CA VAL A 86 7.35 15.21 -5.23
C VAL A 86 6.66 13.89 -4.85
N SER A 87 6.43 13.64 -3.55
CA SER A 87 5.70 12.46 -3.07
C SER A 87 4.30 12.37 -3.70
N ILE A 88 3.52 13.45 -3.61
CA ILE A 88 2.18 13.53 -4.19
C ILE A 88 2.20 13.28 -5.70
N VAL A 89 3.13 13.91 -6.43
CA VAL A 89 3.23 13.76 -7.88
C VAL A 89 3.55 12.32 -8.27
N ILE A 90 4.48 11.66 -7.57
CA ILE A 90 4.83 10.25 -7.85
C ILE A 90 3.62 9.35 -7.55
N GLN A 91 2.90 9.57 -6.45
CA GLN A 91 1.67 8.83 -6.13
C GLN A 91 0.60 9.02 -7.21
N MET A 92 0.39 10.24 -7.70
CA MET A 92 -0.56 10.53 -8.78
C MET A 92 -0.18 9.84 -10.10
N ILE A 93 1.11 9.82 -10.46
CA ILE A 93 1.61 9.10 -11.63
C ILE A 93 1.38 7.59 -11.48
N THR A 94 1.62 7.03 -10.29
CA THR A 94 1.38 5.62 -10.00
C THR A 94 -0.08 5.25 -10.20
N ILE A 95 -1.00 6.02 -9.63
CA ILE A 95 -2.44 5.82 -9.82
C ILE A 95 -2.85 5.97 -11.28
N TRP A 96 -2.28 6.94 -11.98
CA TRP A 96 -2.57 7.12 -13.41
C TRP A 96 -2.13 5.90 -14.23
N THR A 97 -0.91 5.41 -14.03
CA THR A 97 -0.40 4.23 -14.75
C THR A 97 -1.21 2.98 -14.45
N GLN A 98 -1.67 2.83 -13.21
CA GLN A 98 -2.48 1.70 -12.77
C GLN A 98 -3.88 1.71 -13.36
N ASN A 99 -4.54 2.88 -13.40
CA ASN A 99 -5.94 3.02 -13.77
C ASN A 99 -6.18 3.56 -15.18
N LYS A 100 -5.12 3.74 -16.00
CA LYS A 100 -5.25 4.33 -17.35
C LYS A 100 -6.23 3.58 -18.26
N LYS A 101 -6.43 2.27 -18.03
CA LYS A 101 -7.38 1.43 -18.80
C LYS A 101 -8.82 1.55 -18.30
N LEU A 102 -9.05 2.08 -17.10
CA LEU A 102 -10.37 2.23 -16.46
C LEU A 102 -11.04 3.59 -16.73
N GLY A 103 -10.33 4.49 -17.43
CA GLY A 103 -10.86 5.79 -17.85
C GLY A 103 -10.54 6.94 -16.88
N THR A 104 -10.63 8.17 -17.42
CA THR A 104 -10.22 9.41 -16.75
C THR A 104 -11.01 9.71 -15.47
N VAL A 105 -12.31 9.39 -15.45
CA VAL A 105 -13.17 9.63 -14.28
C VAL A 105 -12.71 8.82 -13.06
N ARG A 106 -12.28 7.57 -13.28
CA ARG A 106 -11.73 6.73 -12.22
C ARG A 106 -10.44 7.32 -11.67
N ILE A 107 -9.54 7.76 -12.53
CA ILE A 107 -8.27 8.38 -12.15
C ILE A 107 -8.52 9.62 -11.27
N LEU A 108 -9.42 10.50 -11.69
CA LEU A 108 -9.76 11.72 -10.94
C LEU A 108 -10.35 11.40 -9.56
N ARG A 109 -11.18 10.36 -9.47
CA ARG A 109 -11.76 9.89 -8.20
C ARG A 109 -10.69 9.33 -7.25
N GLU A 110 -9.63 8.70 -7.77
CA GLU A 110 -8.52 8.19 -6.96
C GLU A 110 -7.49 9.28 -6.59
N TRP A 111 -7.35 10.33 -7.40
CA TRP A 111 -6.46 11.47 -7.10
C TRP A 111 -6.96 12.33 -5.96
N PHE A 112 -8.27 12.51 -5.84
CA PHE A 112 -8.85 13.34 -4.79
C PHE A 112 -8.46 12.90 -3.37
N PRO A 113 -8.54 11.61 -2.99
CA PRO A 113 -8.05 11.14 -1.70
C PRO A 113 -6.54 11.32 -1.47
N ILE A 114 -5.72 11.28 -2.53
CA ILE A 114 -4.27 11.54 -2.40
C ILE A 114 -4.05 12.98 -1.96
N LEU A 115 -4.71 13.95 -2.61
CA LEU A 115 -4.55 15.37 -2.31
C LEU A 115 -4.97 15.72 -0.88
N ILE A 116 -5.93 14.99 -0.30
CA ILE A 116 -6.40 15.20 1.07
C ILE A 116 -5.63 14.33 2.08
N GLY A 117 -4.79 13.38 1.62
CA GLY A 117 -4.09 12.43 2.48
C GLY A 117 -4.96 11.27 2.99
N PHE A 118 -6.16 11.08 2.44
CA PHE A 118 -7.09 10.01 2.83
C PHE A 118 -6.91 8.71 2.04
N LYS A 119 -6.03 8.67 1.05
CA LYS A 119 -5.81 7.50 0.20
C LYS A 119 -5.45 6.25 1.01
N PRO A 120 -4.50 6.29 2.00
CA PRO A 120 -4.17 5.12 2.80
C PRO A 120 -5.37 4.57 3.59
N ALA A 121 -6.24 5.43 4.11
CA ALA A 121 -7.44 5.02 4.84
C ALA A 121 -8.48 4.36 3.92
N MET A 122 -8.66 4.89 2.70
CA MET A 122 -9.56 4.29 1.71
C MET A 122 -9.07 2.93 1.25
N ASP A 123 -7.78 2.78 0.98
CA ASP A 123 -7.20 1.50 0.56
C ASP A 123 -7.25 0.47 1.69
N ALA A 124 -7.00 0.89 2.94
CA ALA A 124 -7.19 0.08 4.13
C ALA A 124 -8.62 -0.46 4.22
N TYR A 125 -9.60 0.42 4.01
CA TYR A 125 -11.02 0.05 4.03
C TYR A 125 -11.38 -0.95 2.91
N ARG A 126 -10.91 -0.74 1.68
CA ARG A 126 -11.11 -1.65 0.55
C ARG A 126 -10.53 -3.04 0.84
N ILE A 127 -9.29 -3.10 1.33
CA ILE A 127 -8.62 -4.35 1.69
C ILE A 127 -9.38 -5.04 2.83
N SER A 128 -9.86 -4.30 3.83
CA SER A 128 -10.62 -4.86 4.94
C SER A 128 -11.94 -5.48 4.52
N LYS A 129 -12.53 -5.01 3.42
CA LYS A 129 -13.73 -5.59 2.78
C LYS A 129 -13.43 -6.77 1.87
N GLY A 130 -12.17 -7.08 1.62
CA GLY A 130 -11.77 -8.15 0.70
C GLY A 130 -12.02 -7.80 -0.76
N GLU A 131 -11.96 -6.51 -1.12
CA GLU A 131 -12.05 -6.10 -2.52
C GLU A 131 -10.89 -6.73 -3.31
N LYS A 132 -11.22 -7.39 -4.41
CA LYS A 132 -10.26 -8.03 -5.31
C LYS A 132 -9.88 -7.06 -6.42
N GLN A 133 -8.76 -7.36 -7.09
CA GLN A 133 -8.32 -6.64 -8.27
C GLN A 133 -9.43 -6.58 -9.32
N GLU A 134 -9.77 -5.36 -9.78
CA GLU A 134 -10.73 -5.16 -10.87
C GLU A 134 -10.07 -5.50 -12.22
N ALA A 135 -10.87 -6.00 -13.15
CA ALA A 135 -10.40 -6.25 -14.53
C ALA A 135 -9.91 -4.92 -15.15
N GLY A 136 -8.63 -4.86 -15.48
CA GLY A 136 -7.98 -3.67 -16.04
C GLY A 136 -7.06 -2.91 -15.07
N GLN A 137 -7.05 -3.22 -13.77
CA GLN A 137 -6.02 -2.76 -12.85
C GLN A 137 -4.72 -3.56 -13.04
N SER A 138 -3.57 -2.88 -12.87
CA SER A 138 -2.26 -3.52 -13.02
C SER A 138 -1.83 -4.27 -11.77
N PHE A 139 -2.26 -3.82 -10.60
CA PHE A 139 -1.91 -4.39 -9.29
C PHE A 139 -3.16 -4.69 -8.47
N ASP A 140 -3.06 -5.64 -7.55
CA ASP A 140 -4.07 -5.86 -6.53
C ASP A 140 -4.05 -4.74 -5.46
N PRO A 141 -5.11 -4.55 -4.68
CA PRO A 141 -5.18 -3.47 -3.69
C PRO A 141 -4.09 -3.52 -2.61
N LEU A 142 -3.63 -4.72 -2.24
CA LEU A 142 -2.58 -4.88 -1.23
C LEU A 142 -1.20 -4.49 -1.77
N THR A 143 -0.92 -4.87 -3.03
CA THR A 143 0.31 -4.48 -3.74
C THR A 143 0.33 -2.98 -3.98
N GLU A 144 -0.82 -2.38 -4.37
CA GLU A 144 -0.97 -0.92 -4.52
C GLU A 144 -0.64 -0.20 -3.23
N LEU A 145 -1.26 -0.60 -2.10
CA LEU A 145 -1.00 0.00 -0.79
C LEU A 145 0.48 -0.11 -0.39
N SER A 146 1.10 -1.27 -0.61
CA SER A 146 2.51 -1.50 -0.28
C SER A 146 3.43 -0.62 -1.11
N PHE A 147 3.12 -0.44 -2.40
CA PHE A 147 3.89 0.42 -3.30
C PHE A 147 3.74 1.90 -2.96
N MET A 148 2.52 2.34 -2.62
CA MET A 148 2.27 3.70 -2.13
C MET A 148 3.04 4.01 -0.85
N LYS A 149 3.08 3.07 0.09
CA LYS A 149 3.88 3.17 1.32
C LYS A 149 5.39 3.28 1.04
N MET A 150 5.88 2.55 0.06
CA MET A 150 7.27 2.64 -0.36
C MET A 150 7.59 4.04 -0.93
N ILE A 151 6.71 4.57 -1.78
CA ILE A 151 6.86 5.93 -2.33
C ILE A 151 6.89 6.95 -1.19
N GLU A 152 5.93 6.93 -0.28
CA GLU A 152 5.84 7.80 0.90
C GLU A 152 7.14 7.76 1.71
N MET A 153 7.64 6.57 2.02
CA MET A 153 8.87 6.40 2.78
C MET A 153 10.10 7.01 2.08
N PHE A 154 10.28 6.78 0.79
CA PHE A 154 11.47 7.24 0.06
C PHE A 154 11.42 8.70 -0.37
N SER A 155 10.23 9.22 -0.69
CA SER A 155 10.10 10.60 -1.21
C SER A 155 9.73 11.63 -0.13
N GLU A 156 9.25 11.18 1.02
CA GLU A 156 8.75 12.06 2.08
C GLU A 156 9.42 11.78 3.44
N ALA A 157 9.22 10.58 4.02
CA ALA A 157 9.68 10.29 5.37
C ALA A 157 11.22 10.36 5.52
N ILE A 158 11.99 9.73 4.64
CA ILE A 158 13.47 9.77 4.71
C ILE A 158 14.01 11.19 4.46
N PRO A 159 13.63 11.92 3.40
CA PRO A 159 14.04 13.31 3.23
C PRO A 159 13.59 14.21 4.36
N GLY A 160 12.37 14.04 4.86
CA GLY A 160 11.81 14.81 5.98
C GLY A 160 12.65 14.67 7.25
N VAL A 161 13.01 13.45 7.65
CA VAL A 161 13.89 13.20 8.79
C VAL A 161 15.26 13.86 8.60
N ILE A 162 15.86 13.77 7.42
CA ILE A 162 17.16 14.40 7.13
C ILE A 162 17.05 15.92 7.28
N ILE A 163 16.02 16.54 6.70
CA ILE A 163 15.79 17.98 6.78
C ILE A 163 15.61 18.42 8.23
N GLN A 164 14.81 17.67 9.01
CA GLN A 164 14.56 17.98 10.44
C GLN A 164 15.83 17.84 11.30
N LEU A 165 16.70 16.89 11.01
CA LEU A 165 17.97 16.71 11.72
C LEU A 165 19.00 17.80 11.40
N MET A 166 18.88 18.44 10.24
CA MET A 166 19.79 19.50 9.80
C MET A 166 19.28 20.90 10.16
N ALA A 167 18.02 21.06 10.51
CA ALA A 167 17.37 22.33 10.82
C ALA A 167 17.59 22.81 12.26
#